data_bbd5aee0dd5c53303d3082a6b00de5ee
#
_entry.id   bbd5aee0dd5c53303d3082a6b00de5ee
#
_cell.length_a   1.000
_cell.length_b   1.000
_cell.length_c   1.000
_cell.angle_alpha   90.00
_cell.angle_beta   90.00
_cell.angle_gamma   90.00
#
_symmetry.space_group_name_H-M   'P 1'
#
loop_
_entity.id
_entity.type
_entity.pdbx_description
1 polymer ?
#
loop_
_entity_poly.entity_id
_entity_poly.type
_entity_poly.pdbx_seq_one_letter_code
_entity_poly.pdbx_strand_id
1 'polypeptide(L)'
;AAGADYVGLDDYLQKIKDNSGNIMERMSDIVWAINPVNDSFDKVILRMKELAAEMLEPAGINYYFNEEGSLDKTQLNLEQRKDIYLVFKEAINNAVKYSKATEVNIVLQKKNDSLKMIIMDNGEGFNAEAGYPGNGLKNMQSRAATMNAVLRIDSIKGTGTTIALEVIIT
;
A
#
# COMPACT_ATOMS: atom_id res chain seq x y z
N ALA A 1 -28.32 37.64 9.38
CA ALA A 1 -27.01 37.48 8.72
C ALA A 1 -26.03 36.65 9.56
N ALA A 2 -26.44 35.47 10.08
CA ALA A 2 -25.59 34.62 10.93
C ALA A 2 -25.51 33.16 10.44
N GLY A 3 -25.93 32.88 9.21
CA GLY A 3 -25.99 31.49 8.71
C GLY A 3 -24.89 31.06 7.73
N ALA A 4 -24.03 31.98 7.28
CA ALA A 4 -23.04 31.66 6.25
C ALA A 4 -21.69 31.14 6.77
N ASP A 5 -21.34 31.37 8.04
CA ASP A 5 -20.04 31.00 8.60
C ASP A 5 -19.99 29.57 9.16
N TYR A 6 -21.11 28.92 9.45
CA TYR A 6 -21.15 27.61 10.07
C TYR A 6 -20.86 26.46 9.08
N VAL A 7 -21.24 26.60 7.80
CA VAL A 7 -20.99 25.56 6.77
C VAL A 7 -19.51 25.42 6.48
N GLY A 8 -18.75 26.51 6.53
CA GLY A 8 -17.30 26.45 6.36
C GLY A 8 -16.58 25.86 7.57
N LEU A 9 -17.08 26.09 8.78
CA LEU A 9 -16.47 25.58 10.01
C LEU A 9 -16.56 24.07 10.11
N ASP A 10 -17.71 23.49 9.77
CA ASP A 10 -17.89 22.02 9.77
C ASP A 10 -16.97 21.32 8.77
N ASP A 11 -16.78 21.89 7.57
CA ASP A 11 -15.84 21.38 6.57
C ASP A 11 -14.38 21.43 7.08
N TYR A 12 -13.98 22.54 7.73
CA TYR A 12 -12.67 22.63 8.36
C TYR A 12 -12.47 21.65 9.50
N LEU A 13 -13.45 21.48 10.37
CA LEU A 13 -13.40 20.52 11.47
C LEU A 13 -13.32 19.08 10.95
N GLN A 14 -14.07 18.74 9.90
CA GLN A 14 -13.98 17.43 9.27
C GLN A 14 -12.61 17.20 8.65
N LYS A 15 -12.04 18.17 7.94
CA LYS A 15 -10.66 18.08 7.38
C LYS A 15 -9.60 17.92 8.46
N ILE A 16 -9.75 18.63 9.59
CA ILE A 16 -8.82 18.48 10.75
C ILE A 16 -8.94 17.07 11.31
N LYS A 17 -10.14 16.55 11.51
CA LYS A 17 -10.40 15.21 12.01
C LYS A 17 -9.78 14.15 11.08
N ASP A 18 -10.01 14.26 9.77
CA ASP A 18 -9.49 13.32 8.77
C ASP A 18 -7.95 13.37 8.69
N ASN A 19 -7.36 14.57 8.71
CA ASN A 19 -5.92 14.74 8.73
C ASN A 19 -5.29 14.19 10.02
N SER A 20 -5.91 14.43 11.17
CA SER A 20 -5.42 13.91 12.45
C SER A 20 -5.49 12.39 12.50
N GLY A 21 -6.59 11.80 12.02
CA GLY A 21 -6.74 10.36 11.88
C GLY A 21 -5.66 9.75 10.99
N ASN A 22 -5.42 10.33 9.83
CA ASN A 22 -4.36 9.89 8.91
C ASN A 22 -2.95 9.97 9.52
N ILE A 23 -2.65 11.02 10.30
CA ILE A 23 -1.37 11.18 10.99
C ILE A 23 -1.21 10.10 12.06
N MET A 24 -2.23 9.87 12.88
CA MET A 24 -2.20 8.84 13.93
C MET A 24 -2.01 7.43 13.34
N GLU A 25 -2.69 7.13 12.25
CA GLU A 25 -2.57 5.86 11.55
C GLU A 25 -1.14 5.66 11.00
N ARG A 26 -0.57 6.68 10.34
CA ARG A 26 0.82 6.65 9.86
C ARG A 26 1.82 6.47 10.99
N MET A 27 1.62 7.13 12.12
CA MET A 27 2.46 6.96 13.31
C MET A 27 2.36 5.53 13.86
N SER A 28 1.15 4.97 13.94
CA SER A 28 0.93 3.59 14.37
C SER A 28 1.67 2.58 13.48
N ASP A 29 1.61 2.75 12.16
CA ASP A 29 2.31 1.90 11.21
C ASP A 29 3.84 1.96 11.39
N ILE A 30 4.37 3.17 11.61
CA ILE A 30 5.80 3.35 11.85
C ILE A 30 6.19 2.69 13.17
N VAL A 31 5.46 2.94 14.25
CA VAL A 31 5.73 2.35 15.58
C VAL A 31 5.68 0.82 15.50
N TRP A 32 4.70 0.27 14.78
CA TRP A 32 4.63 -1.17 14.58
C TRP A 32 5.85 -1.72 13.83
N ALA A 33 6.26 -1.04 12.75
CA ALA A 33 7.37 -1.48 11.91
C ALA A 33 8.73 -1.43 12.64
N ILE A 34 8.94 -0.45 13.54
CA ILE A 34 10.20 -0.32 14.29
C ILE A 34 10.26 -1.18 15.57
N ASN A 35 9.15 -1.80 15.95
CA ASN A 35 9.10 -2.64 17.16
C ASN A 35 9.93 -3.92 16.94
N PRO A 36 10.96 -4.21 17.77
CA PRO A 36 11.79 -5.42 17.64
C PRO A 36 11.01 -6.73 17.72
N VAL A 37 9.86 -6.72 18.37
CA VAL A 37 8.96 -7.89 18.41
C VAL A 37 8.47 -8.28 17.02
N ASN A 38 8.47 -7.36 16.06
CA ASN A 38 8.00 -7.55 14.69
C ASN A 38 9.16 -7.74 13.68
N ASP A 39 10.33 -8.16 14.15
CA ASP A 39 11.54 -8.23 13.30
C ASP A 39 11.51 -9.32 12.22
N SER A 40 10.64 -10.33 12.33
CA SER A 40 10.51 -11.36 11.30
C SER A 40 9.63 -10.91 10.14
N PHE A 41 9.99 -11.32 8.92
CA PHE A 41 9.19 -11.01 7.73
C PHE A 41 7.81 -11.65 7.76
N ASP A 42 7.66 -12.82 8.41
CA ASP A 42 6.36 -13.48 8.60
C ASP A 42 5.34 -12.58 9.31
N LYS A 43 5.79 -11.75 10.26
CA LYS A 43 4.91 -10.80 10.93
C LYS A 43 4.49 -9.66 10.02
N VAL A 44 5.37 -9.23 9.12
CA VAL A 44 5.02 -8.25 8.08
C VAL A 44 3.98 -8.84 7.13
N ILE A 45 4.15 -10.09 6.70
CA ILE A 45 3.18 -10.80 5.85
C ILE A 45 1.83 -10.93 6.57
N LEU A 46 1.84 -11.34 7.83
CA LEU A 46 0.60 -11.42 8.63
C LEU A 46 -0.12 -10.07 8.67
N ARG A 47 0.61 -8.99 8.95
CA ARG A 47 0.06 -7.64 8.98
C ARG A 47 -0.48 -7.20 7.62
N MET A 48 0.17 -7.59 6.51
CA MET A 48 -0.34 -7.35 5.15
C MET A 48 -1.67 -8.08 4.90
N LYS A 49 -1.78 -9.33 5.33
CA LYS A 49 -3.02 -10.12 5.20
C LYS A 49 -4.17 -9.52 6.00
N GLU A 50 -3.90 -9.11 7.25
CA GLU A 50 -4.87 -8.42 8.09
C GLU A 50 -5.36 -7.13 7.43
N LEU A 51 -4.45 -6.30 6.93
CA LEU A 51 -4.79 -5.06 6.24
C LEU A 51 -5.61 -5.32 4.96
N ALA A 52 -5.23 -6.32 4.16
CA ALA A 52 -5.98 -6.68 2.96
C ALA A 52 -7.43 -7.07 3.29
N ALA A 53 -7.63 -7.90 4.33
CA ALA A 53 -8.96 -8.29 4.81
C ALA A 53 -9.75 -7.06 5.31
N GLU A 54 -9.14 -6.26 6.19
CA GLU A 54 -9.77 -5.06 6.76
C GLU A 54 -10.22 -4.04 5.71
N MET A 55 -9.52 -3.94 4.59
CA MET A 55 -9.81 -2.92 3.57
C MET A 55 -10.62 -3.44 2.40
N LEU A 56 -10.33 -4.65 1.90
CA LEU A 56 -10.93 -5.18 0.68
C LEU A 56 -12.30 -5.84 0.94
N GLU A 57 -12.46 -6.56 2.05
CA GLU A 57 -13.74 -7.25 2.38
C GLU A 57 -14.91 -6.25 2.56
N PRO A 58 -14.78 -5.17 3.35
CA PRO A 58 -15.86 -4.19 3.47
C PRO A 58 -16.15 -3.44 2.16
N ALA A 59 -15.16 -3.33 1.26
CA ALA A 59 -15.32 -2.73 -0.05
C ALA A 59 -15.99 -3.67 -1.07
N GLY A 60 -16.25 -4.94 -0.70
CA GLY A 60 -16.82 -5.94 -1.59
C GLY A 60 -15.85 -6.41 -2.70
N ILE A 61 -14.55 -6.29 -2.47
CA ILE A 61 -13.50 -6.67 -3.42
C ILE A 61 -12.98 -8.05 -3.02
N ASN A 62 -13.07 -9.01 -3.95
CA ASN A 62 -12.44 -10.32 -3.75
C ASN A 62 -10.92 -10.18 -3.83
N TYR A 63 -10.19 -10.96 -3.03
CA TYR A 63 -8.74 -10.93 -3.12
C TYR A 63 -8.12 -12.31 -2.92
N TYR A 64 -6.94 -12.48 -3.53
CA TYR A 64 -6.11 -13.66 -3.38
C TYR A 64 -4.72 -13.24 -2.92
N PHE A 65 -4.22 -13.91 -1.88
CA PHE A 65 -2.90 -13.63 -1.32
C PHE A 65 -2.03 -14.87 -1.47
N ASN A 66 -1.09 -14.85 -2.39
CA ASN A 66 -0.24 -15.97 -2.74
C ASN A 66 1.20 -15.75 -2.28
N GLU A 67 1.78 -16.76 -1.68
CA GLU A 67 3.15 -16.78 -1.21
C GLU A 67 3.94 -17.83 -2.00
N GLU A 68 5.08 -17.44 -2.57
CA GLU A 68 5.92 -18.31 -3.38
C GLU A 68 7.37 -18.27 -2.92
N GLY A 69 7.97 -19.45 -2.75
CA GLY A 69 9.34 -19.61 -2.25
C GLY A 69 9.42 -19.61 -0.72
N SER A 70 10.64 -19.63 -0.18
CA SER A 70 10.89 -19.69 1.27
C SER A 70 10.91 -18.29 1.87
N LEU A 71 9.73 -17.70 2.11
CA LEU A 71 9.58 -16.36 2.68
C LEU A 71 9.97 -16.31 4.15
N ASP A 72 9.81 -17.42 4.88
CA ASP A 72 10.14 -17.60 6.30
C ASP A 72 11.62 -17.29 6.64
N LYS A 73 12.51 -17.47 5.67
CA LYS A 73 13.95 -17.21 5.81
C LYS A 73 14.38 -15.84 5.27
N THR A 74 13.43 -14.99 4.97
CA THR A 74 13.73 -13.66 4.43
C THR A 74 14.16 -12.73 5.54
N GLN A 75 15.39 -12.24 5.46
CA GLN A 75 15.89 -11.20 6.36
C GLN A 75 15.81 -9.84 5.67
N LEU A 76 15.07 -8.94 6.27
CA LEU A 76 14.92 -7.56 5.84
C LEU A 76 15.42 -6.64 6.94
N ASN A 77 16.13 -5.59 6.57
CA ASN A 77 16.42 -4.54 7.52
C ASN A 77 15.17 -3.76 7.89
N LEU A 78 15.28 -2.92 8.92
CA LEU A 78 14.14 -2.14 9.44
C LEU A 78 13.48 -1.26 8.37
N GLU A 79 14.29 -0.61 7.54
CA GLU A 79 13.81 0.29 6.49
C GLU A 79 13.07 -0.47 5.40
N GLN A 80 13.62 -1.61 4.97
CA GLN A 80 12.96 -2.49 3.99
C GLN A 80 11.62 -2.99 4.51
N ARG A 81 11.55 -3.49 5.76
CA ARG A 81 10.28 -3.95 6.35
C ARG A 81 9.21 -2.87 6.36
N LYS A 82 9.57 -1.70 6.88
CA LYS A 82 8.68 -0.54 6.95
C LYS A 82 8.19 -0.12 5.56
N ASP A 83 9.11 0.07 4.63
CA ASP A 83 8.77 0.67 3.35
C ASP A 83 8.06 -0.33 2.41
N ILE A 84 8.38 -1.63 2.47
CA ILE A 84 7.60 -2.68 1.78
C ILE A 84 6.15 -2.67 2.27
N TYR A 85 5.93 -2.66 3.60
CA TYR A 85 4.58 -2.60 4.16
C TYR A 85 3.82 -1.33 3.75
N LEU A 86 4.48 -0.17 3.76
CA LEU A 86 3.85 1.09 3.40
C LEU A 86 3.55 1.22 1.90
N VAL A 87 4.38 0.61 1.03
CA VAL A 87 4.07 0.47 -0.41
C VAL A 87 2.85 -0.43 -0.60
N PHE A 88 2.81 -1.57 0.09
CA PHE A 88 1.66 -2.48 0.09
C PHE A 88 0.37 -1.76 0.51
N LYS A 89 0.39 -1.09 1.66
CA LYS A 89 -0.76 -0.33 2.19
C LYS A 89 -1.27 0.70 1.19
N GLU A 90 -0.38 1.46 0.57
CA GLU A 90 -0.75 2.47 -0.42
C GLU A 90 -1.37 1.83 -1.67
N ALA A 91 -0.84 0.69 -2.12
CA ALA A 91 -1.38 -0.05 -3.25
C ALA A 91 -2.81 -0.56 -2.99
N ILE A 92 -3.05 -1.17 -1.81
CA ILE A 92 -4.40 -1.63 -1.40
C ILE A 92 -5.36 -0.45 -1.25
N ASN A 93 -4.89 0.66 -0.64
CA ASN A 93 -5.70 1.87 -0.50
C ASN A 93 -6.12 2.45 -1.86
N ASN A 94 -5.20 2.44 -2.84
CA ASN A 94 -5.51 2.88 -4.21
C ASN A 94 -6.52 1.95 -4.90
N ALA A 95 -6.39 0.64 -4.72
CA ALA A 95 -7.36 -0.32 -5.23
C ALA A 95 -8.76 -0.07 -4.67
N VAL A 96 -8.89 0.15 -3.35
CA VAL A 96 -10.19 0.41 -2.71
C VAL A 96 -10.80 1.75 -3.12
N LYS A 97 -9.98 2.82 -3.17
CA LYS A 97 -10.51 4.18 -3.36
C LYS A 97 -10.73 4.58 -4.80
N TYR A 98 -9.90 4.06 -5.72
CA TYR A 98 -9.83 4.64 -7.07
C TYR A 98 -10.04 3.64 -8.18
N SER A 99 -9.81 2.33 -7.95
CA SER A 99 -9.77 1.38 -9.05
C SER A 99 -11.16 0.95 -9.54
N LYS A 100 -12.18 0.95 -8.67
CA LYS A 100 -13.47 0.28 -8.89
C LYS A 100 -13.31 -1.21 -9.24
N ALA A 101 -12.25 -1.82 -8.74
CA ALA A 101 -11.98 -3.23 -8.94
C ALA A 101 -12.99 -4.11 -8.24
N THR A 102 -13.20 -5.29 -8.78
CA THR A 102 -13.95 -6.39 -8.14
C THR A 102 -13.02 -7.47 -7.60
N GLU A 103 -11.75 -7.43 -8.02
CA GLU A 103 -10.75 -8.42 -7.63
C GLU A 103 -9.36 -7.81 -7.52
N VAL A 104 -8.61 -8.24 -6.50
CA VAL A 104 -7.20 -7.90 -6.29
C VAL A 104 -6.39 -9.18 -6.09
N ASN A 105 -5.35 -9.36 -6.88
CA ASN A 105 -4.38 -10.44 -6.74
C ASN A 105 -3.08 -9.92 -6.13
N ILE A 106 -2.63 -10.56 -5.04
CA ILE A 106 -1.42 -10.22 -4.31
C ILE A 106 -0.47 -11.42 -4.38
N VAL A 107 0.74 -11.20 -4.82
CA VAL A 107 1.79 -12.22 -4.87
C VAL A 107 3.03 -11.72 -4.17
N LEU A 108 3.51 -12.48 -3.19
CA LEU A 108 4.84 -12.33 -2.59
C LEU A 108 5.70 -13.50 -3.05
N GLN A 109 6.77 -13.20 -3.76
CA GLN A 109 7.68 -14.22 -4.30
C GLN A 109 9.10 -13.96 -3.84
N LYS A 110 9.75 -14.98 -3.27
CA LYS A 110 11.19 -14.97 -3.02
C LYS A 110 11.91 -15.88 -4.01
N LYS A 111 12.87 -15.32 -4.74
CA LYS A 111 13.73 -16.06 -5.65
C LYS A 111 15.17 -15.60 -5.45
N ASN A 112 16.03 -16.53 -5.02
CA ASN A 112 17.42 -16.22 -4.64
C ASN A 112 17.45 -15.06 -3.61
N ASP A 113 18.20 -14.02 -3.90
CA ASP A 113 18.37 -12.82 -3.07
C ASP A 113 17.40 -11.68 -3.47
N SER A 114 16.29 -12.01 -4.13
CA SER A 114 15.26 -11.04 -4.52
C SER A 114 13.92 -11.41 -3.89
N LEU A 115 13.30 -10.40 -3.30
CA LEU A 115 11.89 -10.42 -2.87
C LEU A 115 11.07 -9.56 -3.83
N LYS A 116 10.06 -10.16 -4.42
CA LYS A 116 9.13 -9.48 -5.32
C LYS A 116 7.73 -9.46 -4.73
N MET A 117 7.13 -8.28 -4.68
CA MET A 117 5.74 -8.07 -4.32
C MET A 117 4.98 -7.55 -5.53
N ILE A 118 3.90 -8.21 -5.90
CA ILE A 118 3.05 -7.82 -7.04
C ILE A 118 1.63 -7.67 -6.53
N ILE A 119 0.99 -6.56 -6.84
CA ILE A 119 -0.41 -6.28 -6.52
C ILE A 119 -1.09 -5.89 -7.82
N MET A 120 -2.11 -6.65 -8.21
CA MET A 120 -2.85 -6.48 -9.46
C MET A 120 -4.33 -6.28 -9.14
N ASP A 121 -4.93 -5.20 -9.59
CA ASP A 121 -6.37 -4.99 -9.59
C ASP A 121 -6.94 -5.08 -11.00
N ASN A 122 -8.18 -5.53 -11.11
CA ASN A 122 -8.93 -5.60 -12.36
C ASN A 122 -9.83 -4.38 -12.60
N GLY A 123 -9.47 -3.24 -12.04
CA GLY A 123 -10.28 -2.03 -12.06
C GLY A 123 -10.22 -1.23 -13.35
N GLU A 124 -10.63 0.04 -13.27
CA GLU A 124 -10.68 0.94 -14.45
C GLU A 124 -9.29 1.34 -14.96
N GLY A 125 -8.24 1.19 -14.14
CA GLY A 125 -6.91 1.66 -14.49
C GLY A 125 -6.87 3.16 -14.77
N PHE A 126 -5.70 3.65 -15.17
CA PHE A 126 -5.49 5.05 -15.55
C PHE A 126 -4.41 5.16 -16.64
N ASN A 127 -4.34 6.33 -17.29
CA ASN A 127 -3.24 6.60 -18.22
C ASN A 127 -1.99 7.03 -17.44
N ALA A 128 -1.01 6.14 -17.35
CA ALA A 128 0.24 6.40 -16.65
C ALA A 128 1.07 7.54 -17.27
N GLU A 129 0.93 7.78 -18.59
CA GLU A 129 1.62 8.87 -19.31
C GLU A 129 1.06 10.25 -18.98
N ALA A 130 -0.21 10.34 -18.58
CA ALA A 130 -0.85 11.61 -18.21
C ALA A 130 -0.40 12.14 -16.84
N GLY A 131 0.52 11.45 -16.17
CA GLY A 131 0.96 11.75 -14.81
C GLY A 131 0.07 11.09 -13.75
N TYR A 132 0.65 10.87 -12.59
CA TYR A 132 -0.04 10.20 -11.50
C TYR A 132 -0.90 11.18 -10.70
N PRO A 133 -2.21 10.94 -10.55
CA PRO A 133 -3.03 11.76 -9.69
C PRO A 133 -2.66 11.55 -8.21
N GLY A 134 -2.39 12.65 -7.51
CA GLY A 134 -2.09 12.62 -6.08
C GLY A 134 -0.64 12.27 -5.73
N ASN A 135 -0.37 12.13 -4.42
CA ASN A 135 0.97 11.91 -3.87
C ASN A 135 1.29 10.42 -3.63
N GLY A 136 0.30 9.53 -3.67
CA GLY A 136 0.47 8.12 -3.30
C GLY A 136 1.52 7.40 -4.14
N LEU A 137 1.43 7.52 -5.46
CA LEU A 137 2.40 6.90 -6.38
C LEU A 137 3.79 7.48 -6.24
N LYS A 138 3.91 8.80 -6.04
CA LYS A 138 5.20 9.46 -5.76
C LYS A 138 5.80 8.98 -4.44
N ASN A 139 4.98 8.79 -3.42
CA ASN A 139 5.43 8.25 -2.13
C ASN A 139 5.95 6.81 -2.28
N MET A 140 5.25 5.97 -3.05
CA MET A 140 5.73 4.60 -3.34
C MET A 140 7.06 4.62 -4.08
N GLN A 141 7.24 5.48 -5.08
CA GLN A 141 8.51 5.65 -5.79
C GLN A 141 9.64 6.11 -4.87
N SER A 142 9.38 7.10 -4.01
CA SER A 142 10.36 7.58 -3.03
C SER A 142 10.79 6.48 -2.08
N ARG A 143 9.85 5.66 -1.56
CA ARG A 143 10.14 4.53 -0.67
C ARG A 143 10.95 3.45 -1.37
N ALA A 144 10.61 3.12 -2.62
CA ALA A 144 11.39 2.17 -3.40
C ALA A 144 12.83 2.65 -3.59
N ALA A 145 13.03 3.93 -3.89
CA ALA A 145 14.37 4.52 -4.02
C ALA A 145 15.17 4.44 -2.70
N THR A 146 14.54 4.70 -1.55
CA THR A 146 15.18 4.59 -0.22
C THR A 146 15.69 3.17 0.06
N MET A 147 14.96 2.14 -0.38
CA MET A 147 15.33 0.73 -0.22
C MET A 147 16.30 0.21 -1.32
N ASN A 148 16.69 1.03 -2.28
CA ASN A 148 17.35 0.59 -3.52
C ASN A 148 16.55 -0.49 -4.27
N ALA A 149 15.23 -0.40 -4.22
CA ALA A 149 14.30 -1.32 -4.85
C ALA A 149 13.82 -0.79 -6.20
N VAL A 150 13.40 -1.71 -7.07
CA VAL A 150 12.77 -1.38 -8.35
C VAL A 150 11.27 -1.40 -8.19
N LEU A 151 10.61 -0.27 -8.41
CA LEU A 151 9.15 -0.17 -8.47
C LEU A 151 8.70 0.04 -9.92
N ARG A 152 7.78 -0.81 -10.37
CA ARG A 152 7.09 -0.66 -11.66
C ARG A 152 5.61 -0.52 -11.41
N ILE A 153 4.98 0.40 -12.12
CA ILE A 153 3.55 0.66 -12.05
C ILE A 153 3.05 0.67 -13.48
N ASP A 154 2.32 -0.37 -13.83
CA ASP A 154 1.71 -0.54 -15.14
C ASP A 154 0.19 -0.40 -14.99
N SER A 155 -0.39 0.56 -15.67
CA SER A 155 -1.84 0.79 -15.64
C SER A 155 -2.36 1.09 -17.05
N ILE A 156 -3.43 0.42 -17.39
CA ILE A 156 -4.10 0.58 -18.68
C ILE A 156 -5.57 0.85 -18.41
N LYS A 157 -6.07 1.95 -18.97
CA LYS A 157 -7.47 2.33 -18.81
C LYS A 157 -8.41 1.22 -19.31
N GLY A 158 -9.34 0.80 -18.45
CA GLY A 158 -10.28 -0.29 -18.70
C GLY A 158 -9.74 -1.70 -18.42
N THR A 159 -8.48 -1.84 -17.93
CA THR A 159 -7.87 -3.16 -17.70
C THR A 159 -7.43 -3.36 -16.26
N GLY A 160 -7.13 -2.27 -15.53
CA GLY A 160 -6.67 -2.30 -14.15
C GLY A 160 -5.24 -1.79 -13.98
N THR A 161 -4.69 -2.02 -12.79
CA THR A 161 -3.34 -1.57 -12.41
C THR A 161 -2.53 -2.71 -11.83
N THR A 162 -1.26 -2.76 -12.19
CA THR A 162 -0.26 -3.66 -11.61
C THR A 162 0.84 -2.83 -10.98
N ILE A 163 1.07 -3.08 -9.68
CA ILE A 163 2.18 -2.51 -8.93
C ILE A 163 3.13 -3.65 -8.59
N ALA A 164 4.37 -3.57 -9.06
CA ALA A 164 5.41 -4.56 -8.81
C ALA A 164 6.63 -3.89 -8.15
N LEU A 165 6.96 -4.34 -6.95
CA LEU A 165 8.13 -3.92 -6.18
C LEU A 165 9.11 -5.09 -6.10
N GLU A 166 10.37 -4.86 -6.45
CA GLU A 166 11.43 -5.85 -6.35
C GLU A 166 12.58 -5.31 -5.49
N VAL A 167 12.89 -6.02 -4.41
CA VAL A 167 13.89 -5.64 -3.40
C VAL A 167 15.00 -6.69 -3.38
N ILE A 168 16.25 -6.26 -3.46
CA ILE A 168 17.41 -7.15 -3.23
C ILE A 168 17.57 -7.33 -1.72
N ILE A 169 17.66 -8.58 -1.31
CA ILE A 169 17.82 -9.01 0.07
C ILE A 169 19.28 -9.45 0.23
N THR A 170 20.00 -8.85 1.12
CA THR A 170 21.39 -9.20 1.46
C THR A 170 21.46 -10.00 2.73
#